data_861205935b2f5852e5776f494d052a4c
#
_entry.id   861205935b2f5852e5776f494d052a4c
#
_cell.length_a   1.000
_cell.length_b   1.000
_cell.length_c   1.000
_cell.angle_alpha   90.00
_cell.angle_beta   90.00
_cell.angle_gamma   90.00
#
_symmetry.space_group_name_H-M   'P 1'
#
loop_
_entity.id
_entity.type
_entity.pdbx_description
1 polymer ?
#
loop_
_entity_poly.entity_id
_entity_poly.type
_entity_poly.pdbx_seq_one_letter_code
_entity_poly.pdbx_strand_id
1 'polypeptide(L)'
;MKRLLFPGLTMLAGVAIGAVAVQGLHAQAKPPTYVVIDIATMTDPDGFKAVPASPAAGPARLKELGGRYVIRSTTTTPLDGTPPSRFIVLAFDSKEKAQGWADAPDIKAITAIRSKTTNSRSFIVEGFTE
;
A
#
# COMPACT_ATOMS: atom_id res chain seq x y z
N MET A 1 -38.96 23.96 -34.02
CA MET A 1 -37.59 23.61 -34.35
C MET A 1 -36.54 24.28 -33.46
N LYS A 2 -36.63 25.58 -33.28
CA LYS A 2 -35.67 26.29 -32.40
C LYS A 2 -35.65 25.83 -30.97
N ARG A 3 -36.77 25.35 -30.43
CA ARG A 3 -36.89 24.86 -29.04
C ARG A 3 -36.18 23.54 -28.77
N LEU A 4 -35.90 22.74 -29.81
CA LEU A 4 -35.25 21.45 -29.66
C LEU A 4 -33.70 21.53 -29.66
N LEU A 5 -33.15 22.61 -30.24
CA LEU A 5 -31.71 22.82 -30.35
C LEU A 5 -31.06 23.27 -29.03
N PHE A 6 -31.76 24.12 -28.26
CA PHE A 6 -31.23 24.65 -26.99
C PHE A 6 -30.99 23.62 -25.91
N PRO A 7 -31.91 22.67 -25.63
CA PRO A 7 -31.66 21.65 -24.64
C PRO A 7 -30.47 20.72 -24.95
N GLY A 8 -30.28 20.42 -26.24
CA GLY A 8 -29.18 19.58 -26.69
C GLY A 8 -27.80 20.24 -26.49
N LEU A 9 -27.71 21.52 -26.78
CA LEU A 9 -26.49 22.29 -26.57
C LEU A 9 -26.11 22.40 -25.08
N THR A 10 -27.10 22.58 -24.22
CA THR A 10 -26.88 22.67 -22.77
C THR A 10 -26.37 21.36 -22.21
N MET A 11 -26.89 20.22 -22.68
CA MET A 11 -26.43 18.89 -22.25
C MET A 11 -24.99 18.60 -22.66
N LEU A 12 -24.59 18.96 -23.87
CA LEU A 12 -23.24 18.80 -24.39
C LEU A 12 -22.23 19.62 -23.57
N ALA A 13 -22.54 20.84 -23.21
CA ALA A 13 -21.69 21.69 -22.37
C ALA A 13 -21.50 21.09 -20.97
N GLY A 14 -22.55 20.55 -20.38
CA GLY A 14 -22.47 19.90 -19.05
C GLY A 14 -21.57 18.66 -19.04
N VAL A 15 -21.66 17.82 -20.05
CA VAL A 15 -20.83 16.63 -20.19
C VAL A 15 -19.35 17.01 -20.36
N ALA A 16 -19.03 18.00 -21.16
CA ALA A 16 -17.67 18.47 -21.40
C ALA A 16 -17.02 19.00 -20.09
N ILE A 17 -17.74 19.78 -19.30
CA ILE A 17 -17.24 20.29 -18.01
C ILE A 17 -16.98 19.14 -17.03
N GLY A 18 -17.87 18.17 -16.96
CA GLY A 18 -17.70 17.00 -16.10
C GLY A 18 -16.47 16.17 -16.46
N ALA A 19 -16.23 15.94 -17.75
CA ALA A 19 -15.06 15.19 -18.21
C ALA A 19 -13.74 15.89 -17.86
N VAL A 20 -13.65 17.19 -18.02
CA VAL A 20 -12.45 17.97 -17.68
C VAL A 20 -12.18 17.93 -16.18
N ALA A 21 -13.21 18.05 -15.34
CA ALA A 21 -13.05 17.99 -13.88
C ALA A 21 -12.51 16.64 -13.42
N VAL A 22 -13.00 15.52 -13.99
CA VAL A 22 -12.54 14.18 -13.67
C VAL A 22 -11.08 13.99 -14.08
N GLN A 23 -10.67 14.43 -15.24
CA GLN A 23 -9.28 14.37 -15.69
C GLN A 23 -8.36 15.20 -14.81
N GLY A 24 -8.78 16.38 -14.39
CA GLY A 24 -8.01 17.22 -13.47
C GLY A 24 -7.76 16.57 -12.11
N LEU A 25 -8.76 15.87 -11.57
CA LEU A 25 -8.62 15.14 -10.31
C LEU A 25 -7.62 13.98 -10.44
N HIS A 26 -7.65 13.22 -11.53
CA HIS A 26 -6.69 12.15 -11.79
C HIS A 26 -5.26 12.68 -11.96
N ALA A 27 -5.08 13.78 -12.67
CA ALA A 27 -3.77 14.39 -12.88
C ALA A 27 -3.12 14.89 -11.59
N GLN A 28 -3.93 15.19 -10.55
CA GLN A 28 -3.47 15.67 -9.25
C GLN A 28 -3.25 14.53 -8.24
N ALA A 29 -3.61 13.30 -8.57
CA ALA A 29 -3.43 12.17 -7.68
C ALA A 29 -1.94 11.89 -7.47
N LYS A 30 -1.52 11.85 -6.21
CA LYS A 30 -0.14 11.49 -5.85
C LYS A 30 0.01 9.97 -5.87
N PRO A 31 1.20 9.44 -6.25
CA PRO A 31 1.47 8.02 -6.11
C PRO A 31 1.44 7.63 -4.63
N PRO A 32 1.04 6.40 -4.31
CA PRO A 32 1.13 5.92 -2.94
C PRO A 32 2.58 5.76 -2.52
N THR A 33 2.81 5.77 -1.22
CA THR A 33 4.07 5.41 -0.61
C THR A 33 3.95 3.96 -0.14
N TYR A 34 4.95 3.15 -0.43
CA TYR A 34 4.95 1.74 -0.06
C TYR A 34 5.92 1.46 1.08
N VAL A 35 5.57 0.51 1.93
CA VAL A 35 6.49 -0.16 2.83
C VAL A 35 6.70 -1.56 2.30
N VAL A 36 7.95 -1.92 2.06
CA VAL A 36 8.32 -3.26 1.60
C VAL A 36 8.93 -4.02 2.78
N ILE A 37 8.45 -5.22 3.02
CA ILE A 37 8.99 -6.15 4.02
C ILE A 37 9.41 -7.40 3.27
N ASP A 38 10.71 -7.57 3.14
CA ASP A 38 11.33 -8.66 2.39
C ASP A 38 11.96 -9.63 3.38
N ILE A 39 11.39 -10.81 3.51
CA ILE A 39 11.85 -11.85 4.42
C ILE A 39 12.54 -12.94 3.59
N ALA A 40 13.86 -12.93 3.60
CA ALA A 40 14.65 -13.89 2.84
C ALA A 40 14.50 -15.30 3.41
N THR A 41 14.70 -15.46 4.70
CA THR A 41 14.64 -16.76 5.40
C THR A 41 14.07 -16.60 6.80
N MET A 42 13.48 -17.68 7.31
CA MET A 42 13.10 -17.83 8.72
C MET A 42 14.24 -18.50 9.46
N THR A 43 14.80 -17.82 10.46
CA THR A 43 15.85 -18.38 11.31
C THR A 43 15.29 -19.04 12.57
N ASP A 44 14.13 -18.59 13.02
CA ASP A 44 13.38 -19.15 14.14
C ASP A 44 11.88 -19.16 13.80
N PRO A 45 11.41 -20.21 13.09
CA PRO A 45 9.99 -20.28 12.66
C PRO A 45 9.00 -20.23 13.83
N ASP A 46 9.31 -20.87 14.95
CA ASP A 46 8.42 -20.90 16.12
C ASP A 46 8.31 -19.52 16.77
N GLY A 47 9.43 -18.84 16.95
CA GLY A 47 9.44 -17.47 17.47
C GLY A 47 8.73 -16.48 16.56
N PHE A 48 8.82 -16.68 15.26
CA PHE A 48 8.15 -15.82 14.27
C PHE A 48 6.62 -15.89 14.35
N LYS A 49 6.05 -16.99 14.82
CA LYS A 49 4.58 -17.15 14.93
C LYS A 49 3.92 -16.03 15.75
N ALA A 50 4.64 -15.40 16.65
CA ALA A 50 4.14 -14.28 17.44
C ALA A 50 3.83 -13.06 16.59
N VAL A 51 4.45 -12.89 15.41
CA VAL A 51 4.22 -11.76 14.51
C VAL A 51 2.83 -11.82 13.89
N PRO A 52 2.46 -12.85 13.10
CA PRO A 52 1.11 -12.91 12.52
C PRO A 52 0.01 -13.10 13.58
N ALA A 53 0.33 -13.64 14.75
CA ALA A 53 -0.63 -13.78 15.83
C ALA A 53 -0.95 -12.46 16.54
N SER A 54 -0.11 -11.44 16.38
CA SER A 54 -0.33 -10.13 16.99
C SER A 54 -1.42 -9.35 16.26
N PRO A 55 -2.33 -8.69 17.01
CA PRO A 55 -3.28 -7.76 16.39
C PRO A 55 -2.60 -6.63 15.60
N ALA A 56 -1.38 -6.27 15.97
CA ALA A 56 -0.59 -5.24 15.28
C ALA A 56 -0.30 -5.59 13.81
N ALA A 57 -0.26 -6.88 13.46
CA ALA A 57 -0.06 -7.35 12.09
C ALA A 57 -1.36 -7.49 11.29
N GLY A 58 -2.51 -7.23 11.92
CA GLY A 58 -3.81 -7.39 11.27
C GLY A 58 -4.20 -6.23 10.34
N PRO A 59 -5.08 -6.49 9.35
CA PRO A 59 -5.55 -5.46 8.43
C PRO A 59 -6.28 -4.31 9.12
N ALA A 60 -7.01 -4.57 10.20
CA ALA A 60 -7.75 -3.55 10.95
C ALA A 60 -6.80 -2.52 11.57
N ARG A 61 -5.74 -2.98 12.22
CA ARG A 61 -4.75 -2.09 12.82
C ARG A 61 -4.00 -1.29 11.76
N LEU A 62 -3.65 -1.93 10.65
CA LEU A 62 -3.02 -1.26 9.52
C LEU A 62 -3.90 -0.14 8.97
N LYS A 63 -5.20 -0.40 8.83
CA LYS A 63 -6.18 0.60 8.38
C LYS A 63 -6.27 1.78 9.35
N GLU A 64 -6.27 1.54 10.66
CA GLU A 64 -6.27 2.61 11.67
C GLU A 64 -5.05 3.53 11.51
N LEU A 65 -3.92 2.98 11.11
CA LEU A 65 -2.67 3.73 10.89
C LEU A 65 -2.54 4.29 9.47
N GLY A 66 -3.60 4.19 8.67
CA GLY A 66 -3.66 4.80 7.34
C GLY A 66 -3.08 3.95 6.22
N GLY A 67 -2.88 2.66 6.44
CA GLY A 67 -2.29 1.76 5.47
C GLY A 67 -3.22 0.65 5.01
N ARG A 68 -2.79 -0.08 4.00
CA ARG A 68 -3.45 -1.27 3.49
C ARG A 68 -2.43 -2.26 2.94
N TYR A 69 -2.76 -3.55 2.97
CA TYR A 69 -1.95 -4.57 2.31
C TYR A 69 -2.14 -4.49 0.79
N VAL A 70 -1.04 -4.52 0.06
CA VAL A 70 -1.02 -4.64 -1.40
C VAL A 70 -0.56 -6.04 -1.80
N ILE A 71 0.51 -6.52 -1.16
CA ILE A 71 1.05 -7.87 -1.35
C ILE A 71 1.26 -8.48 0.02
N ARG A 72 0.85 -9.73 0.18
CA ARG A 72 1.11 -10.54 1.36
C ARG A 72 1.19 -11.98 0.90
N SER A 73 2.40 -12.43 0.56
CA SER A 73 2.58 -13.71 -0.11
C SER A 73 3.74 -14.52 0.47
N THR A 74 3.55 -15.82 0.52
CA THR A 74 4.59 -16.81 0.77
C THR A 74 4.95 -17.59 -0.50
N THR A 75 4.30 -17.25 -1.62
CA THR A 75 4.49 -17.92 -2.90
C THR A 75 5.14 -16.95 -3.89
N THR A 76 6.39 -17.21 -4.21
CA THR A 76 7.16 -16.42 -5.17
C THR A 76 7.68 -17.31 -6.27
N THR A 77 7.75 -16.77 -7.49
CA THR A 77 8.30 -17.48 -8.66
C THR A 77 9.55 -16.74 -9.11
N PRO A 78 10.71 -17.37 -9.06
CA PRO A 78 11.95 -16.70 -9.46
C PRO A 78 12.00 -16.47 -10.98
N LEU A 79 12.47 -15.29 -11.35
CA LEU A 79 12.86 -14.97 -12.73
C LEU A 79 14.38 -14.93 -12.83
N ASP A 80 15.01 -14.41 -11.77
CA ASP A 80 16.45 -14.27 -11.65
C ASP A 80 16.81 -14.23 -10.16
N GLY A 81 17.80 -14.98 -9.75
CA GLY A 81 18.24 -15.06 -8.36
C GLY A 81 17.27 -15.80 -7.44
N THR A 82 17.52 -15.70 -6.15
CA THR A 82 16.71 -16.35 -5.11
C THR A 82 15.64 -15.39 -4.61
N PRO A 83 14.35 -15.71 -4.78
CA PRO A 83 13.28 -14.86 -4.29
C PRO A 83 13.15 -14.98 -2.76
N PRO A 84 12.51 -13.99 -2.10
CA PRO A 84 12.25 -14.08 -0.66
C PRO A 84 11.29 -15.22 -0.34
N SER A 85 11.40 -15.75 0.87
CA SER A 85 10.46 -16.77 1.35
C SER A 85 9.08 -16.17 1.68
N ARG A 86 9.05 -14.88 2.02
CA ARG A 86 7.83 -14.13 2.29
C ARG A 86 8.02 -12.69 1.84
N PHE A 87 7.02 -12.14 1.16
CA PHE A 87 7.07 -10.79 0.64
C PHE A 87 5.80 -10.03 0.98
N ILE A 88 5.95 -8.87 1.58
CA ILE A 88 4.84 -8.05 2.03
C ILE A 88 5.04 -6.63 1.53
N VAL A 89 4.00 -6.04 0.96
CA VAL A 89 3.98 -4.63 0.57
C VAL A 89 2.73 -3.99 1.16
N LEU A 90 2.94 -2.88 1.86
CA LEU A 90 1.89 -2.04 2.40
C LEU A 90 1.85 -0.75 1.60
N ALA A 91 0.68 -0.14 1.47
CA ALA A 91 0.52 1.16 0.83
C ALA A 91 -0.03 2.18 1.82
N PHE A 92 0.51 3.39 1.75
CA PHE A 92 0.09 4.55 2.52
C PHE A 92 -0.06 5.76 1.58
N ASP A 93 -0.86 6.74 1.96
CA ASP A 93 -1.06 7.93 1.14
C ASP A 93 0.17 8.86 1.13
N SER A 94 1.04 8.75 2.13
CA SER A 94 2.22 9.59 2.27
C SER A 94 3.34 8.89 3.02
N LYS A 95 4.56 9.41 2.86
CA LYS A 95 5.73 8.97 3.62
C LYS A 95 5.53 9.17 5.13
N GLU A 96 4.90 10.28 5.52
CA GLU A 96 4.64 10.61 6.92
C GLU A 96 3.72 9.57 7.57
N LYS A 97 2.69 9.11 6.87
CA LYS A 97 1.81 8.05 7.35
C LYS A 97 2.53 6.71 7.46
N ALA A 98 3.36 6.38 6.47
CA ALA A 98 4.18 5.16 6.52
C ALA A 98 5.15 5.19 7.70
N GLN A 99 5.80 6.31 7.93
CA GLN A 99 6.70 6.51 9.06
C GLN A 99 5.94 6.43 10.40
N GLY A 100 4.76 7.02 10.49
CA GLY A 100 3.90 6.96 11.68
C GLY A 100 3.49 5.52 12.01
N TRP A 101 3.18 4.71 11.02
CA TRP A 101 2.95 3.28 11.20
C TRP A 101 4.19 2.59 11.78
N ALA A 102 5.35 2.80 11.17
CA ALA A 102 6.59 2.18 11.61
C ALA A 102 6.99 2.57 13.04
N ASP A 103 6.64 3.79 13.45
CA ASP A 103 6.98 4.34 14.77
C ASP A 103 5.97 3.97 15.86
N ALA A 104 4.80 3.41 15.52
CA ALA A 104 3.82 2.97 16.50
C ALA A 104 4.44 1.89 17.42
N PRO A 105 4.24 1.98 18.76
CA PRO A 105 4.90 1.08 19.70
C PRO A 105 4.63 -0.41 19.47
N ASP A 106 3.39 -0.77 19.11
CA ASP A 106 3.00 -2.15 18.81
C ASP A 106 3.64 -2.65 17.51
N ILE A 107 3.79 -1.78 16.52
CA ILE A 107 4.49 -2.12 15.27
C ILE A 107 5.99 -2.28 15.51
N LYS A 108 6.59 -1.43 16.32
CA LYS A 108 8.00 -1.61 16.72
C LYS A 108 8.23 -2.94 17.45
N ALA A 109 7.28 -3.34 18.28
CA ALA A 109 7.36 -4.60 19.00
C ALA A 109 7.37 -5.82 18.06
N ILE A 110 6.46 -5.87 17.08
CA ILE A 110 6.45 -6.98 16.11
C ILE A 110 7.63 -6.91 15.15
N THR A 111 8.11 -5.74 14.83
CA THR A 111 9.31 -5.55 13.99
C THR A 111 10.54 -6.10 14.71
N ALA A 112 10.66 -5.89 16.01
CA ALA A 112 11.76 -6.45 16.81
C ALA A 112 11.73 -7.98 16.81
N ILE A 113 10.55 -8.59 16.95
CA ILE A 113 10.38 -10.05 16.90
C ILE A 113 10.79 -10.56 15.51
N ARG A 114 10.31 -9.91 14.46
CA ARG A 114 10.66 -10.29 13.09
C ARG A 114 12.17 -10.24 12.86
N SER A 115 12.83 -9.19 13.31
CA SER A 115 14.28 -9.04 13.17
C SER A 115 15.09 -10.12 13.86
N LYS A 116 14.60 -10.64 15.00
CA LYS A 116 15.26 -11.71 15.75
C LYS A 116 15.02 -13.09 15.16
N THR A 117 13.91 -13.28 14.46
CA THR A 117 13.43 -14.59 14.03
C THR A 117 13.56 -14.83 12.52
N THR A 118 14.01 -13.83 11.78
CA THR A 118 14.16 -13.88 10.33
C THR A 118 15.43 -13.19 9.88
N ASN A 119 15.85 -13.51 8.67
CA ASN A 119 16.77 -12.68 7.91
C ASN A 119 15.91 -11.84 6.96
N SER A 120 15.69 -10.59 7.32
CA SER A 120 14.74 -9.71 6.61
C SER A 120 15.22 -8.27 6.57
N ARG A 121 14.62 -7.52 5.67
CA ARG A 121 14.79 -6.08 5.57
C ARG A 121 13.44 -5.42 5.31
N SER A 122 13.30 -4.17 5.73
CA SER A 122 12.13 -3.37 5.44
C SER A 122 12.53 -1.94 5.11
N PHE A 123 11.78 -1.31 4.24
CA PHE A 123 12.09 0.04 3.80
C PHE A 123 10.84 0.72 3.24
N ILE A 124 10.89 2.05 3.22
CA ILE A 124 9.86 2.88 2.60
C ILE A 124 10.35 3.22 1.19
N VAL A 125 9.48 3.12 0.21
CA VAL A 125 9.75 3.48 -1.18
C VAL A 125 8.58 4.25 -1.76
N GLU A 126 8.87 5.32 -2.50
CA GLU A 126 7.84 6.09 -3.18
C GLU A 126 7.34 5.33 -4.41
N GLY A 127 6.02 5.35 -4.61
CA GLY A 127 5.39 4.80 -5.79
C GLY A 127 5.61 5.69 -7.01
N PHE A 128 5.17 5.19 -8.15
CA PHE A 128 5.28 5.87 -9.44
C PHE A 128 3.90 6.00 -10.08
N THR A 129 3.65 7.12 -10.72
CA THR A 129 2.49 7.34 -11.59
C THR A 129 2.96 7.76 -12.97
N GLU A 130 2.38 7.15 -14.02
CA GLU A 130 2.61 7.56 -15.41
C GLU A 130 1.91 8.87 -15.76
#